data_1382cff32422c3cf35c1d813429e62bd
#
_entry.id   1382cff32422c3cf35c1d813429e62bd
#
_cell.length_a   1.000
_cell.length_b   1.000
_cell.length_c   1.000
_cell.angle_alpha   90.00
_cell.angle_beta   90.00
_cell.angle_gamma   90.00
#
_symmetry.space_group_name_H-M   'P 1'
#
loop_
_entity.id
_entity.type
_entity.pdbx_description
1 polymer ?
#
loop_
_entity_poly.entity_id
_entity_poly.type
_entity_poly.pdbx_seq_one_letter_code
_entity_poly.pdbx_strand_id
1 'polypeptide(L)'
;MNRLRVGKLVFRDPVLLCGVVYLLLYFDASGFLRLGLLAAVLHELGHILVYCIQQRHLPVIEVTMTGFCMRTAGERFSPRQRFVLAAAGPAVNFALAGVWAVRLAQTVTIRGSAFWAANLLTGLFNLLPVPPLDGAQMAACAWALWRQKYGKCTQTAGNDCKTGTFGVK
;
A
#
# COMPACT_ATOMS: atom_id res chain seq x y z
N MET A 1 -6.08 25.88 7.17
CA MET A 1 -5.78 24.69 6.35
C MET A 1 -6.67 24.77 5.11
N ASN A 2 -6.07 25.12 3.98
CA ASN A 2 -6.80 25.24 2.72
C ASN A 2 -6.99 23.85 2.09
N ARG A 3 -8.26 23.48 1.82
CA ARG A 3 -8.59 22.23 1.12
C ARG A 3 -9.13 22.56 -0.26
N LEU A 4 -8.44 22.10 -1.30
CA LEU A 4 -8.93 22.17 -2.67
C LEU A 4 -9.49 20.79 -3.04
N ARG A 5 -10.77 20.76 -3.45
CA ARG A 5 -11.42 19.52 -3.90
C ARG A 5 -11.71 19.61 -5.39
N VAL A 6 -11.11 18.68 -6.14
CA VAL A 6 -11.34 18.52 -7.58
C VAL A 6 -11.93 17.13 -7.81
N GLY A 7 -13.25 17.01 -7.85
CA GLY A 7 -13.94 15.74 -7.96
C GLY A 7 -13.68 14.80 -6.76
N LYS A 8 -13.00 13.66 -7.00
CA LYS A 8 -12.59 12.68 -5.98
C LYS A 8 -11.19 12.92 -5.42
N LEU A 9 -10.48 13.93 -5.94
CA LEU A 9 -9.16 14.35 -5.42
C LEU A 9 -9.34 15.49 -4.42
N VAL A 10 -8.76 15.33 -3.25
CA VAL A 10 -8.73 16.33 -2.18
C VAL A 10 -7.29 16.69 -1.90
N PHE A 11 -6.89 17.90 -2.22
CA PHE A 11 -5.56 18.43 -1.90
C PHE A 11 -5.60 19.13 -0.56
N ARG A 12 -4.76 18.69 0.35
CA ARG A 12 -4.57 19.35 1.64
C ARG A 12 -3.35 20.26 1.54
N ASP A 13 -3.59 21.57 1.67
CA ASP A 13 -2.58 22.61 1.52
C ASP A 13 -1.82 22.56 0.15
N PRO A 14 -2.55 22.70 -1.00
CA PRO A 14 -2.00 22.50 -2.33
C PRO A 14 -0.85 23.44 -2.66
N VAL A 15 -0.88 24.69 -2.16
CA VAL A 15 0.16 25.69 -2.41
C VAL A 15 1.49 25.25 -1.79
N LEU A 16 1.44 24.77 -0.54
CA LEU A 16 2.62 24.28 0.17
C LEU A 16 3.17 23.01 -0.50
N LEU A 17 2.28 22.07 -0.89
CA LEU A 17 2.66 20.87 -1.62
C LEU A 17 3.37 21.20 -2.94
N CYS A 18 2.77 22.06 -3.77
CA CYS A 18 3.36 22.49 -5.04
C CYS A 18 4.69 23.20 -4.83
N GLY A 19 4.80 24.07 -3.80
CA GLY A 19 6.02 24.78 -3.46
C GLY A 19 7.16 23.83 -3.09
N VAL A 20 6.88 22.84 -2.24
CA VAL A 20 7.90 21.84 -1.83
C VAL A 20 8.31 20.97 -3.01
N VAL A 21 7.35 20.44 -3.79
CA VAL A 21 7.65 19.63 -4.99
C VAL A 21 8.47 20.45 -5.99
N TYR A 22 8.08 21.70 -6.23
CA TYR A 22 8.84 22.59 -7.12
C TYR A 22 10.28 22.80 -6.63
N LEU A 23 10.46 23.11 -5.35
CA LEU A 23 11.77 23.33 -4.74
C LEU A 23 12.65 22.06 -4.84
N LEU A 24 12.09 20.91 -4.52
CA LEU A 24 12.79 19.63 -4.64
C LEU A 24 13.21 19.33 -6.08
N LEU A 25 12.33 19.56 -7.05
CA LEU A 25 12.62 19.35 -8.48
C LEU A 25 13.60 20.38 -9.03
N TYR A 26 13.59 21.61 -8.50
CA TYR A 26 14.51 22.67 -8.89
C TYR A 26 15.96 22.35 -8.50
N PHE A 27 16.15 21.78 -7.30
CA PHE A 27 17.49 21.38 -6.82
C PHE A 27 17.93 19.98 -7.33
N ASP A 28 17.07 19.26 -8.05
CA ASP A 28 17.40 17.93 -8.60
C ASP A 28 18.20 18.03 -9.91
N ALA A 29 19.45 18.48 -9.81
CA ALA A 29 20.36 18.54 -10.96
C ALA A 29 20.69 17.15 -11.53
N SER A 30 20.64 16.11 -10.72
CA SER A 30 20.95 14.74 -11.10
C SER A 30 19.78 14.01 -11.79
N GLY A 31 18.54 14.42 -11.55
CA GLY A 31 17.32 13.76 -11.98
C GLY A 31 16.96 12.51 -11.17
N PHE A 32 17.71 12.16 -10.11
CA PHE A 32 17.45 10.97 -9.30
C PHE A 32 16.19 11.11 -8.45
N LEU A 33 15.92 12.31 -7.95
CA LEU A 33 14.71 12.58 -7.18
C LEU A 33 13.45 12.38 -8.04
N ARG A 34 13.50 12.79 -9.31
CA ARG A 34 12.41 12.56 -10.28
C ARG A 34 12.12 11.08 -10.48
N LEU A 35 13.17 10.24 -10.53
CA LEU A 35 13.00 8.78 -10.64
C LEU A 35 12.42 8.17 -9.37
N GLY A 36 12.84 8.65 -8.19
CA GLY A 36 12.24 8.26 -6.91
C GLY A 36 10.77 8.66 -6.80
N LEU A 37 10.44 9.89 -7.20
CA LEU A 37 9.05 10.37 -7.22
C LEU A 37 8.19 9.55 -8.21
N LEU A 38 8.74 9.22 -9.38
CA LEU A 38 8.07 8.35 -10.34
C LEU A 38 7.80 6.96 -9.75
N ALA A 39 8.78 6.36 -9.05
CA ALA A 39 8.61 5.08 -8.38
C ALA A 39 7.51 5.15 -7.30
N ALA A 40 7.43 6.24 -6.54
CA ALA A 40 6.38 6.45 -5.55
C ALA A 40 4.99 6.61 -6.21
N VAL A 41 4.89 7.37 -7.29
CA VAL A 41 3.62 7.51 -8.04
C VAL A 41 3.15 6.17 -8.60
N LEU A 42 4.05 5.36 -9.16
CA LEU A 42 3.73 4.04 -9.69
C LEU A 42 3.29 3.07 -8.59
N HIS A 43 3.88 3.17 -7.41
CA HIS A 43 3.46 2.46 -6.20
C HIS A 43 2.00 2.76 -5.86
N GLU A 44 1.64 4.03 -5.75
CA GLU A 44 0.28 4.47 -5.44
C GLU A 44 -0.74 4.07 -6.52
N LEU A 45 -0.32 4.11 -7.78
CA LEU A 45 -1.16 3.63 -8.90
C LEU A 45 -1.47 2.14 -8.76
N GLY A 46 -0.55 1.34 -8.20
CA GLY A 46 -0.79 -0.07 -7.87
C GLY A 46 -1.97 -0.23 -6.91
N HIS A 47 -2.00 0.53 -5.83
CA HIS A 47 -3.11 0.53 -4.88
C HIS A 47 -4.43 0.97 -5.52
N ILE A 48 -4.40 2.08 -6.29
CA ILE A 48 -5.59 2.60 -6.97
C ILE A 48 -6.15 1.57 -7.96
N LEU A 49 -5.29 0.90 -8.73
CA LEU A 49 -5.70 -0.10 -9.69
C LEU A 49 -6.43 -1.27 -9.01
N VAL A 50 -5.84 -1.84 -7.97
CA VAL A 50 -6.43 -2.96 -7.22
C VAL A 50 -7.72 -2.52 -6.53
N TYR A 51 -7.76 -1.31 -5.96
CA TYR A 51 -8.99 -0.76 -5.39
C TYR A 51 -10.11 -0.66 -6.43
N CYS A 52 -9.83 -0.10 -7.63
CA CYS A 52 -10.80 0.01 -8.71
C CYS A 52 -11.31 -1.35 -9.18
N ILE A 53 -10.44 -2.37 -9.23
CA ILE A 53 -10.84 -3.74 -9.56
C ILE A 53 -11.78 -4.32 -8.50
N GLN A 54 -11.48 -4.09 -7.23
CA GLN A 54 -12.25 -4.65 -6.11
C GLN A 54 -13.60 -3.94 -5.92
N GLN A 55 -13.64 -2.60 -6.05
CA GLN A 55 -14.81 -1.78 -5.72
C GLN A 55 -15.56 -1.28 -6.94
N ARG A 56 -14.99 -1.41 -8.15
CA ARG A 56 -15.55 -0.93 -9.41
C ARG A 56 -15.83 0.57 -9.48
N HIS A 57 -15.20 1.37 -8.61
CA HIS A 57 -15.25 2.83 -8.63
C HIS A 57 -13.92 3.42 -8.15
N LEU A 58 -13.67 4.68 -8.50
CA LEU A 58 -12.46 5.39 -8.07
C LEU A 58 -12.54 5.75 -6.57
N PRO A 59 -11.46 5.57 -5.80
CA PRO A 59 -11.39 6.01 -4.42
C PRO A 59 -11.40 7.53 -4.30
N VAL A 60 -11.68 8.03 -3.10
CA VAL A 60 -11.37 9.41 -2.74
C VAL A 60 -9.91 9.46 -2.30
N ILE A 61 -9.10 10.18 -3.06
CA ILE A 61 -7.65 10.29 -2.82
C ILE A 61 -7.39 11.63 -2.14
N GLU A 62 -6.84 11.62 -0.94
CA GLU A 62 -6.30 12.81 -0.28
C GLU A 62 -4.80 12.89 -0.54
N VAL A 63 -4.38 13.98 -1.18
CA VAL A 63 -2.97 14.28 -1.38
C VAL A 63 -2.50 15.16 -0.23
N THR A 64 -1.55 14.64 0.54
CA THR A 64 -0.96 15.31 1.71
C THR A 64 0.54 15.46 1.52
N MET A 65 1.18 16.25 2.37
CA MET A 65 2.65 16.39 2.37
C MET A 65 3.39 15.08 2.66
N THR A 66 2.73 14.16 3.37
CA THR A 66 3.29 12.85 3.74
C THR A 66 3.04 11.77 2.69
N GLY A 67 2.35 12.10 1.58
CA GLY A 67 2.01 11.17 0.51
C GLY A 67 0.52 11.17 0.17
N PHE A 68 0.11 10.14 -0.54
CA PHE A 68 -1.28 9.92 -0.93
C PHE A 68 -1.98 9.10 0.16
N CYS A 69 -3.12 9.57 0.62
CA CYS A 69 -3.97 8.86 1.57
C CYS A 69 -5.28 8.49 0.88
N MET A 70 -5.48 7.19 0.64
CA MET A 70 -6.73 6.69 0.11
C MET A 70 -7.77 6.60 1.22
N ARG A 71 -8.86 7.36 1.11
CA ARG A 71 -9.99 7.23 2.05
C ARG A 71 -10.83 6.03 1.67
N THR A 72 -10.72 4.99 2.47
CA THR A 72 -11.58 3.79 2.42
C THR A 72 -12.69 3.84 3.46
N ALA A 73 -12.95 5.04 4.05
CA ALA A 73 -13.92 5.22 5.12
C ALA A 73 -15.33 4.89 4.63
N GLY A 74 -15.99 3.96 5.32
CA GLY A 74 -17.35 3.49 4.99
C GLY A 74 -17.40 2.23 4.13
N GLU A 75 -16.30 1.76 3.57
CA GLU A 75 -16.27 0.55 2.76
C GLU A 75 -15.90 -0.69 3.59
N ARG A 76 -16.64 -1.77 3.34
CA ARG A 76 -16.40 -3.05 4.01
C ARG A 76 -15.44 -3.90 3.18
N PHE A 77 -14.17 -3.88 3.56
CA PHE A 77 -13.17 -4.81 3.02
C PHE A 77 -13.06 -6.05 3.90
N SER A 78 -13.05 -7.22 3.29
CA SER A 78 -12.60 -8.42 3.97
C SER A 78 -11.10 -8.34 4.28
N PRO A 79 -10.58 -9.06 5.31
CA PRO A 79 -9.15 -9.05 5.59
C PRO A 79 -8.28 -9.47 4.39
N ARG A 80 -8.79 -10.37 3.53
CA ARG A 80 -8.11 -10.78 2.29
C ARG A 80 -8.04 -9.63 1.29
N GLN A 81 -9.14 -8.91 1.08
CA GLN A 81 -9.17 -7.77 0.17
C GLN A 81 -8.23 -6.66 0.62
N ARG A 82 -8.20 -6.37 1.93
CA ARG A 82 -7.24 -5.40 2.50
C ARG A 82 -5.79 -5.84 2.33
N PHE A 83 -5.50 -7.12 2.52
CA PHE A 83 -4.17 -7.67 2.31
C PHE A 83 -3.72 -7.49 0.85
N VAL A 84 -4.56 -7.86 -0.12
CA VAL A 84 -4.28 -7.71 -1.55
C VAL A 84 -4.12 -6.24 -1.93
N LEU A 85 -4.96 -5.36 -1.36
CA LEU A 85 -4.85 -3.92 -1.57
C LEU A 85 -3.51 -3.38 -1.05
N ALA A 86 -3.12 -3.71 0.17
CA ALA A 86 -1.84 -3.28 0.76
C ALA A 86 -0.62 -3.87 0.03
N ALA A 87 -0.72 -5.09 -0.50
CA ALA A 87 0.36 -5.71 -1.26
C ALA A 87 0.54 -5.13 -2.68
N ALA A 88 -0.46 -4.43 -3.20
CA ALA A 88 -0.48 -3.98 -4.60
C ALA A 88 0.64 -2.97 -4.94
N GLY A 89 0.88 -1.98 -4.07
CA GLY A 89 1.94 -1.00 -4.24
C GLY A 89 3.33 -1.62 -4.31
N PRO A 90 3.74 -2.36 -3.25
CA PRO A 90 5.02 -3.06 -3.26
C PRO A 90 5.17 -4.03 -4.44
N ALA A 91 4.10 -4.74 -4.83
CA ALA A 91 4.11 -5.68 -5.94
C ALA A 91 4.45 -4.99 -7.28
N VAL A 92 3.87 -3.81 -7.54
CA VAL A 92 4.19 -3.01 -8.73
C VAL A 92 5.67 -2.60 -8.73
N ASN A 93 6.19 -2.14 -7.61
CA ASN A 93 7.58 -1.73 -7.51
C ASN A 93 8.55 -2.90 -7.73
N PHE A 94 8.29 -4.06 -7.14
CA PHE A 94 9.11 -5.26 -7.38
C PHE A 94 9.01 -5.77 -8.81
N ALA A 95 7.83 -5.71 -9.44
CA ALA A 95 7.67 -6.06 -10.85
C ALA A 95 8.49 -5.13 -11.75
N LEU A 96 8.44 -3.82 -11.50
CA LEU A 96 9.25 -2.85 -12.24
C LEU A 96 10.75 -3.04 -12.00
N ALA A 97 11.16 -3.27 -10.75
CA ALA A 97 12.55 -3.58 -10.45
C ALA A 97 13.02 -4.86 -11.17
N GLY A 98 12.20 -5.92 -11.22
CA GLY A 98 12.49 -7.15 -11.95
C GLY A 98 12.67 -6.93 -13.45
N VAL A 99 11.74 -6.19 -14.08
CA VAL A 99 11.83 -5.84 -15.50
C VAL A 99 13.10 -5.03 -15.78
N TRP A 100 13.39 -4.05 -14.92
CA TRP A 100 14.60 -3.22 -15.09
C TRP A 100 15.90 -3.98 -14.82
N ALA A 101 15.92 -4.95 -13.91
CA ALA A 101 17.07 -5.83 -13.71
C ALA A 101 17.45 -6.60 -14.98
N VAL A 102 16.44 -7.13 -15.70
CA VAL A 102 16.68 -7.81 -16.99
C VAL A 102 17.21 -6.84 -18.05
N ARG A 103 16.70 -5.60 -18.09
CA ARG A 103 17.22 -4.56 -19.00
C ARG A 103 18.66 -4.17 -18.68
N LEU A 104 19.00 -4.03 -17.39
CA LEU A 104 20.34 -3.68 -16.93
C LEU A 104 21.36 -4.79 -17.20
N ALA A 105 20.96 -6.06 -17.26
CA ALA A 105 21.81 -7.15 -17.66
C ALA A 105 22.26 -7.06 -19.13
N GLN A 106 21.50 -6.36 -19.97
CA GLN A 106 21.82 -6.13 -21.38
C GLN A 106 22.57 -4.82 -21.60
N THR A 107 22.10 -3.72 -20.97
CA THR A 107 22.67 -2.38 -21.11
C THR A 107 22.63 -1.65 -19.77
N VAL A 108 23.80 -1.37 -19.20
CA VAL A 108 23.90 -0.63 -17.94
C VAL A 108 23.83 0.87 -18.22
N THR A 109 22.85 1.54 -17.65
CA THR A 109 22.72 3.01 -17.70
C THR A 109 22.53 3.58 -16.31
N ILE A 110 23.15 4.72 -16.02
CA ILE A 110 23.05 5.38 -14.69
C ILE A 110 21.59 5.64 -14.30
N ARG A 111 20.78 6.15 -15.24
CA ARG A 111 19.35 6.39 -14.99
C ARG A 111 18.55 5.11 -14.79
N GLY A 112 18.87 4.06 -15.55
CA GLY A 112 18.25 2.75 -15.39
C GLY A 112 18.56 2.11 -14.05
N SER A 113 19.82 2.18 -13.60
CA SER A 113 20.24 1.70 -12.28
C SER A 113 19.56 2.49 -11.15
N ALA A 114 19.45 3.81 -11.30
CA ALA A 114 18.75 4.65 -10.34
C ALA A 114 17.25 4.34 -10.27
N PHE A 115 16.58 4.12 -11.40
CA PHE A 115 15.16 3.74 -11.43
C PHE A 115 14.93 2.34 -10.84
N TRP A 116 15.80 1.38 -11.13
CA TRP A 116 15.79 0.07 -10.53
C TRP A 116 15.92 0.15 -9.00
N ALA A 117 16.94 0.86 -8.53
CA ALA A 117 17.19 1.06 -7.09
C ALA A 117 16.02 1.78 -6.41
N ALA A 118 15.46 2.83 -7.03
CA ALA A 118 14.32 3.56 -6.50
C ALA A 118 13.10 2.65 -6.29
N ASN A 119 12.76 1.82 -7.29
CA ASN A 119 11.65 0.88 -7.16
C ASN A 119 11.91 -0.19 -6.12
N LEU A 120 13.12 -0.77 -6.11
CA LEU A 120 13.50 -1.78 -5.13
C LEU A 120 13.43 -1.24 -3.69
N LEU A 121 14.02 -0.08 -3.45
CA LEU A 121 14.03 0.58 -2.13
C LEU A 121 12.63 1.00 -1.70
N THR A 122 11.82 1.59 -2.59
CA THR A 122 10.44 1.96 -2.28
C THR A 122 9.62 0.74 -1.91
N GLY A 123 9.72 -0.36 -2.66
CA GLY A 123 9.04 -1.61 -2.36
C GLY A 123 9.47 -2.22 -1.01
N LEU A 124 10.77 -2.30 -0.75
CA LEU A 124 11.30 -2.82 0.52
C LEU A 124 10.91 -1.95 1.71
N PHE A 125 11.01 -0.62 1.58
CA PHE A 125 10.65 0.31 2.64
C PHE A 125 9.17 0.19 3.01
N ASN A 126 8.29 0.10 2.03
CA ASN A 126 6.85 -0.03 2.27
C ASN A 126 6.45 -1.41 2.84
N LEU A 127 7.30 -2.44 2.74
CA LEU A 127 7.07 -3.73 3.40
C LEU A 127 7.44 -3.74 4.89
N LEU A 128 8.07 -2.70 5.42
CA LEU A 128 8.38 -2.63 6.85
C LEU A 128 7.09 -2.68 7.69
N PRO A 129 7.04 -3.47 8.78
CA PRO A 129 5.86 -3.59 9.63
C PRO A 129 5.70 -2.40 10.59
N VAL A 130 5.83 -1.17 10.06
CA VAL A 130 5.76 0.08 10.81
C VAL A 130 4.62 0.93 10.26
N PRO A 131 3.60 1.31 11.07
CA PRO A 131 2.57 2.24 10.62
C PRO A 131 3.18 3.60 10.24
N PRO A 132 2.77 4.25 9.15
CA PRO A 132 1.60 3.97 8.31
C PRO A 132 1.86 3.11 7.06
N LEU A 133 2.99 2.39 6.95
CA LEU A 133 3.41 1.65 5.77
C LEU A 133 2.52 0.43 5.47
N ASP A 134 2.57 -0.04 4.23
CA ASP A 134 1.74 -1.17 3.75
C ASP A 134 2.06 -2.47 4.46
N GLY A 135 3.33 -2.70 4.81
CA GLY A 135 3.78 -3.87 5.55
C GLY A 135 3.08 -4.02 6.90
N ALA A 136 2.80 -2.93 7.60
CA ALA A 136 2.02 -2.96 8.83
C ALA A 136 0.57 -3.38 8.58
N GLN A 137 -0.05 -2.89 7.49
CA GLN A 137 -1.40 -3.28 7.11
C GLN A 137 -1.47 -4.75 6.67
N MET A 138 -0.47 -5.20 5.90
CA MET A 138 -0.33 -6.61 5.50
C MET A 138 -0.19 -7.53 6.71
N ALA A 139 0.67 -7.18 7.66
CA ALA A 139 0.88 -7.95 8.90
C ALA A 139 -0.40 -8.03 9.73
N ALA A 140 -1.11 -6.91 9.91
CA ALA A 140 -2.40 -6.87 10.62
C ALA A 140 -3.47 -7.74 9.96
N CYS A 141 -3.56 -7.69 8.62
CA CYS A 141 -4.50 -8.52 7.86
C CYS A 141 -4.15 -10.01 7.90
N ALA A 142 -2.85 -10.35 7.78
CA ALA A 142 -2.36 -11.72 7.91
C ALA A 142 -2.68 -12.30 9.29
N TRP A 143 -2.45 -11.52 10.35
CA TRP A 143 -2.82 -11.89 11.72
C TRP A 143 -4.33 -12.13 11.89
N ALA A 144 -5.17 -11.24 11.31
CA ALA A 144 -6.62 -11.40 11.35
C ALA A 144 -7.08 -12.66 10.62
N LEU A 145 -6.49 -12.98 9.45
CA LEU A 145 -6.77 -14.20 8.69
C LEU A 145 -6.34 -15.45 9.46
N TRP A 146 -5.17 -15.40 10.10
CA TRP A 146 -4.68 -16.49 10.94
C TRP A 146 -5.63 -16.76 12.12
N ARG A 147 -6.06 -15.70 12.83
CA ARG A 147 -7.04 -15.82 13.92
C ARG A 147 -8.38 -16.40 13.45
N GLN A 148 -8.86 -16.00 12.26
CA GLN A 148 -10.10 -16.56 11.70
C GLN A 148 -9.99 -18.04 11.40
N LYS A 149 -8.81 -18.51 10.96
CA LYS A 149 -8.57 -19.92 10.64
C LYS A 149 -8.44 -20.78 11.89
N TYR A 150 -7.71 -20.31 12.89
CA TYR A 150 -7.40 -21.12 14.10
C TYR A 150 -8.29 -20.79 15.29
N GLY A 151 -8.86 -19.59 15.40
CA GLY A 151 -9.79 -19.22 16.47
C GLY A 151 -11.15 -19.95 16.40
N LYS A 152 -11.54 -20.50 15.25
CA LYS A 152 -12.71 -21.35 15.13
C LYS A 152 -12.49 -22.77 15.69
N CYS A 153 -11.26 -23.28 15.65
CA CYS A 153 -10.95 -24.59 16.22
C CYS A 153 -11.08 -24.67 17.75
N THR A 154 -10.83 -23.56 18.45
CA THR A 154 -10.95 -23.52 19.91
C THR A 154 -12.39 -23.41 20.40
N GLN A 155 -13.31 -22.88 19.59
CA GLN A 155 -14.73 -22.79 19.96
C GLN A 155 -15.49 -24.11 19.72
N THR A 156 -15.13 -24.89 18.70
CA THR A 156 -15.73 -26.23 18.47
C THR A 156 -15.27 -27.24 19.51
N ALA A 157 -14.01 -27.18 19.95
CA ALA A 157 -13.53 -28.10 21.01
C ALA A 157 -14.09 -27.77 22.41
N GLY A 158 -14.57 -26.53 22.63
CA GLY A 158 -15.20 -26.12 23.90
C GLY A 158 -16.69 -26.42 24.01
N ASN A 159 -17.39 -26.70 22.91
CA ASN A 159 -18.83 -27.01 22.93
C ASN A 159 -19.13 -28.49 23.08
N ASP A 160 -18.19 -29.38 22.78
CA ASP A 160 -18.39 -30.84 22.97
C ASP A 160 -18.25 -31.31 24.44
N CYS A 161 -17.76 -30.42 25.34
CA CYS A 161 -17.66 -30.73 26.77
C CYS A 161 -18.89 -30.34 27.62
N LYS A 162 -19.94 -29.75 27.03
CA LYS A 162 -21.11 -29.25 27.79
C LYS A 162 -22.40 -30.10 27.67
N THR A 163 -22.37 -31.25 27.01
CA THR A 163 -23.53 -32.17 26.94
C THR A 163 -23.28 -33.47 27.66
N GLY A 164 -22.71 -33.40 28.86
CA GLY A 164 -22.70 -34.47 29.82
C GLY A 164 -23.74 -34.19 30.92
N THR A 165 -25.03 -34.29 30.61
CA THR A 165 -26.10 -34.32 31.62
C THR A 165 -26.04 -35.64 32.36
N PHE A 166 -25.43 -35.59 33.54
CA PHE A 166 -25.66 -36.65 34.56
C PHE A 166 -27.07 -36.45 35.13
N GLY A 167 -28.00 -37.25 34.67
CA GLY A 167 -29.25 -37.46 35.35
C GLY A 167 -28.99 -38.38 36.53
N VAL A 168 -29.22 -37.89 37.74
CA VAL A 168 -29.40 -38.75 38.92
C VAL A 168 -30.81 -38.52 39.44
N LYS A 169 -31.49 -39.63 39.63
CA LYS A 169 -32.80 -39.75 40.23
C LYS A 169 -32.81 -39.21 41.66
#